data_7fc9309f0b887cb8bffaf408605d4d42
#
_entry.id   7fc9309f0b887cb8bffaf408605d4d42
#
_cell.length_a   1.000
_cell.length_b   1.000
_cell.length_c   1.000
_cell.angle_alpha   90.00
_cell.angle_beta   90.00
_cell.angle_gamma   90.00
#
_symmetry.space_group_name_H-M   'P 1'
#
loop_
_entity.id
_entity.type
_entity.pdbx_description
1 polymer ?
#
loop_
_entity_poly.entity_id
_entity_poly.type
_entity_poly.pdbx_seq_one_letter_code
_entity_poly.pdbx_strand_id
1 'polypeptide(L)'
;HTQRRRQRQMCIRDSNICNGSGQTASNQGFFSFAQTCSACKGQGNIIDKACKTCRSSGSVIENESIKVKVPAGVDNGTVIRLRGRGGPGDAGAPDGDLLVQVAVEPHKFFKRNNSDLILEVPLLFTEAALGASVKIPTLKKSVTLKIPAGTPSGKTFKIKGEGIAPQGRRPGAVSYTHLTLPTTLS
;
A
#
# COMPACT_ATOMS: atom_id res chain seq x y z
N HIS A 1 2.23 9.91 -1.97
CA HIS A 1 1.69 11.23 -1.58
C HIS A 1 0.19 11.11 -1.40
N THR A 2 -0.28 11.36 -0.18
CA THR A 2 -1.71 11.36 0.14
C THR A 2 -2.21 12.78 0.14
N GLN A 3 -3.21 13.08 -0.67
CA GLN A 3 -3.83 14.40 -0.69
C GLN A 3 -4.91 14.45 0.40
N ARG A 4 -4.73 15.31 1.38
CA ARG A 4 -5.73 15.60 2.41
C ARG A 4 -6.49 16.87 2.06
N ARG A 5 -7.82 16.81 2.09
CA ARG A 5 -8.66 17.98 2.00
C ARG A 5 -8.97 18.46 3.42
N ARG A 6 -8.43 19.60 3.82
CA ARG A 6 -8.85 20.29 5.07
C ARG A 6 -10.05 21.17 4.77
N GLN A 7 -11.16 20.91 5.44
CA GLN A 7 -12.27 21.87 5.47
C GLN A 7 -11.86 23.03 6.38
N ARG A 8 -11.66 24.21 5.82
CA ARG A 8 -11.58 25.45 6.60
C ARG A 8 -12.97 26.01 6.76
N GLN A 9 -13.28 26.44 7.99
CA GLN A 9 -14.51 27.21 8.26
C GLN A 9 -14.50 28.46 7.36
N MET A 10 -15.39 28.47 6.40
CA MET A 10 -15.71 29.67 5.64
C MET A 10 -16.78 30.44 6.40
N CYS A 11 -16.80 31.76 6.26
CA CYS A 11 -17.93 32.56 6.67
C CYS A 11 -19.08 32.29 5.71
N ILE A 12 -19.69 31.12 5.83
CA ILE A 12 -20.94 30.75 5.16
C ILE A 12 -22.03 31.23 6.10
N ARG A 13 -22.90 32.08 5.60
CA ARG A 13 -24.07 32.52 6.31
C ARG A 13 -25.27 31.96 5.58
N ASP A 14 -26.25 31.43 6.31
CA ASP A 14 -27.51 31.03 5.73
C ASP A 14 -28.15 32.23 5.04
N SER A 15 -28.78 32.00 3.91
CA SER A 15 -29.51 33.06 3.21
C SER A 15 -30.61 33.61 4.08
N ASN A 16 -30.57 34.93 4.38
CA ASN A 16 -31.57 35.60 5.19
C ASN A 16 -33.01 35.54 4.59
N ILE A 17 -33.12 35.18 3.32
CA ILE A 17 -34.41 35.12 2.62
C ILE A 17 -35.06 33.74 2.76
N CYS A 18 -34.24 32.66 2.72
CA CYS A 18 -34.74 31.29 2.78
C CYS A 18 -34.31 30.53 4.04
N ASN A 19 -33.56 31.15 4.95
CA ASN A 19 -33.04 30.53 6.18
C ASN A 19 -32.40 29.16 5.96
N GLY A 20 -31.58 29.05 4.93
CA GLY A 20 -30.88 27.82 4.60
C GLY A 20 -31.62 26.80 3.73
N SER A 21 -32.96 26.99 3.49
CA SER A 21 -33.77 26.02 2.73
C SER A 21 -33.53 26.04 1.22
N GLY A 22 -32.92 27.07 0.68
CA GLY A 22 -32.71 27.24 -0.77
C GLY A 22 -33.99 27.60 -1.54
N GLN A 23 -35.13 27.58 -0.90
CA GLN A 23 -36.42 27.83 -1.51
C GLN A 23 -37.24 28.83 -0.69
N THR A 24 -38.07 29.61 -1.35
CA THR A 24 -39.03 30.54 -0.75
C THR A 24 -40.42 30.11 -1.12
N ALA A 25 -41.34 30.08 -0.17
CA ALA A 25 -42.75 29.82 -0.43
C ALA A 25 -43.42 31.13 -0.83
N SER A 26 -43.98 31.20 -2.02
CA SER A 26 -44.87 32.29 -2.41
C SER A 26 -46.32 31.81 -2.28
N ASN A 27 -47.08 32.42 -1.37
CA ASN A 27 -48.47 32.11 -1.16
C ASN A 27 -49.30 33.00 -2.10
N GLN A 28 -49.85 32.42 -3.15
CA GLN A 28 -50.87 33.05 -3.98
C GLN A 28 -52.18 32.29 -3.79
N GLY A 29 -53.00 32.74 -2.87
CA GLY A 29 -54.30 32.12 -2.57
C GLY A 29 -54.17 30.75 -1.89
N PHE A 30 -54.90 29.75 -2.37
CA PHE A 30 -54.97 28.40 -1.79
C PHE A 30 -53.79 27.48 -2.19
N PHE A 31 -52.86 27.94 -3.01
CA PHE A 31 -51.73 27.16 -3.47
C PHE A 31 -50.42 27.83 -3.05
N SER A 32 -49.55 27.06 -2.42
CA SER A 32 -48.17 27.46 -2.11
C SER A 32 -47.21 26.83 -3.13
N PHE A 33 -46.51 27.65 -3.87
CA PHE A 33 -45.47 27.19 -4.79
C PHE A 33 -44.12 27.44 -4.19
N ALA A 34 -43.26 26.40 -4.17
CA ALA A 34 -41.88 26.55 -3.80
C ALA A 34 -41.10 27.18 -4.98
N GLN A 35 -40.57 28.37 -4.77
CA GLN A 35 -39.77 29.08 -5.73
C GLN A 35 -38.30 29.09 -5.29
N THR A 36 -37.37 28.93 -6.24
CA THR A 36 -35.95 29.03 -5.95
C THR A 36 -35.59 30.37 -5.34
N CYS A 37 -34.89 30.41 -4.21
CA CYS A 37 -34.51 31.64 -3.53
C CYS A 37 -33.61 32.47 -4.47
N SER A 38 -34.03 33.72 -4.72
CA SER A 38 -33.32 34.63 -5.61
C SER A 38 -31.93 35.06 -5.10
N ALA A 39 -31.74 35.09 -3.77
CA ALA A 39 -30.50 35.51 -3.16
C ALA A 39 -29.42 34.43 -3.20
N CYS A 40 -29.77 33.18 -2.91
CA CYS A 40 -28.78 32.06 -2.90
C CYS A 40 -28.87 31.15 -4.13
N LYS A 41 -29.80 31.43 -5.07
CA LYS A 41 -30.03 30.65 -6.29
C LYS A 41 -30.19 29.14 -6.02
N GLY A 42 -30.85 28.79 -4.94
CA GLY A 42 -31.12 27.40 -4.53
C GLY A 42 -30.06 26.78 -3.62
N GLN A 43 -28.92 27.43 -3.38
CA GLN A 43 -27.84 26.83 -2.56
C GLN A 43 -28.11 26.92 -1.05
N GLY A 44 -29.09 27.70 -0.59
CA GLY A 44 -29.38 27.89 0.83
C GLY A 44 -28.44 28.86 1.54
N ASN A 45 -27.21 29.01 1.09
CA ASN A 45 -26.14 29.76 1.77
C ASN A 45 -25.60 30.87 0.89
N ILE A 46 -25.12 31.92 1.53
CA ILE A 46 -24.45 33.06 0.87
C ILE A 46 -23.02 33.17 1.42
N ILE A 47 -22.06 33.34 0.55
CA ILE A 47 -20.65 33.51 0.90
C ILE A 47 -20.33 35.00 0.90
N ASP A 48 -20.25 35.60 2.10
CA ASP A 48 -19.95 37.03 2.23
C ASP A 48 -18.50 37.37 1.85
N LYS A 49 -17.56 36.47 2.22
CA LYS A 49 -16.16 36.63 1.88
C LYS A 49 -15.58 35.33 1.33
N ALA A 50 -15.19 35.33 0.07
CA ALA A 50 -14.51 34.22 -0.54
C ALA A 50 -13.14 33.97 0.13
N CYS A 51 -12.87 32.73 0.55
CA CYS A 51 -11.57 32.36 1.06
C CYS A 51 -10.53 32.46 -0.06
N LYS A 52 -9.40 33.14 0.19
CA LYS A 52 -8.32 33.30 -0.79
C LYS A 52 -7.69 31.95 -1.19
N THR A 53 -7.73 30.95 -0.30
CA THR A 53 -7.09 29.64 -0.51
C THR A 53 -7.99 28.67 -1.25
N CYS A 54 -9.27 28.52 -0.84
CA CYS A 54 -10.19 27.54 -1.45
C CYS A 54 -11.16 28.16 -2.47
N ARG A 55 -11.16 29.49 -2.66
CA ARG A 55 -12.06 30.22 -3.58
C ARG A 55 -13.52 29.76 -3.48
N SER A 56 -13.98 29.59 -2.26
CA SER A 56 -15.36 29.17 -1.94
C SER A 56 -15.67 27.67 -2.15
N SER A 57 -14.71 26.84 -2.54
CA SER A 57 -14.92 25.39 -2.69
C SER A 57 -15.07 24.64 -1.36
N GLY A 58 -14.78 25.29 -0.22
CA GLY A 58 -14.83 24.67 1.11
C GLY A 58 -13.70 23.69 1.41
N SER A 59 -12.92 23.30 0.42
CA SER A 59 -11.83 22.32 0.59
C SER A 59 -10.54 22.79 -0.05
N VAL A 60 -9.42 22.48 0.57
CA VAL A 60 -8.07 22.76 0.05
C VAL A 60 -7.32 21.45 -0.08
N ILE A 61 -6.65 21.27 -1.21
CA ILE A 61 -5.78 20.12 -1.43
C ILE A 61 -4.44 20.42 -0.79
N GLU A 62 -4.05 19.62 0.19
CA GLU A 62 -2.76 19.71 0.87
C GLU A 62 -1.99 18.41 0.70
N ASN A 63 -0.71 18.48 0.33
CA ASN A 63 0.14 17.31 0.21
C ASN A 63 0.76 17.02 1.58
N GLU A 64 0.47 15.85 2.15
CA GLU A 64 1.04 15.39 3.40
C GLU A 64 1.91 14.16 3.16
N SER A 65 3.10 14.13 3.76
CA SER A 65 3.98 12.96 3.73
C SER A 65 3.74 12.11 4.97
N ILE A 66 3.33 10.87 4.76
CA ILE A 66 3.04 9.93 5.85
C ILE A 66 4.13 8.86 5.90
N LYS A 67 4.76 8.70 7.07
CA LYS A 67 5.70 7.60 7.31
C LYS A 67 4.94 6.33 7.64
N VAL A 68 5.11 5.30 6.83
CA VAL A 68 4.49 3.99 7.01
C VAL A 68 5.53 2.98 7.46
N LYS A 69 5.29 2.30 8.57
CA LYS A 69 6.13 1.20 9.03
C LYS A 69 5.67 -0.09 8.39
N VAL A 70 6.46 -0.60 7.45
CA VAL A 70 6.19 -1.89 6.79
C VAL A 70 6.74 -3.02 7.66
N PRO A 71 5.92 -4.00 8.06
CA PRO A 71 6.39 -5.14 8.84
C PRO A 71 7.32 -6.04 8.03
N ALA A 72 8.28 -6.68 8.69
CA ALA A 72 9.17 -7.64 8.04
C ALA A 72 8.39 -8.86 7.53
N GLY A 73 8.77 -9.37 6.36
CA GLY A 73 8.16 -10.56 5.77
C GLY A 73 6.80 -10.33 5.10
N VAL A 74 6.44 -9.08 4.85
CA VAL A 74 5.20 -8.72 4.14
C VAL A 74 5.12 -9.42 2.77
N ASP A 75 3.92 -9.88 2.40
CA ASP A 75 3.67 -10.50 1.10
C ASP A 75 3.21 -9.46 0.07
N ASN A 76 3.38 -9.84 -1.21
CA ASN A 76 2.83 -9.03 -2.30
C ASN A 76 1.31 -8.95 -2.18
N GLY A 77 0.74 -7.76 -2.38
CA GLY A 77 -0.69 -7.52 -2.24
C GLY A 77 -1.16 -7.29 -0.80
N THR A 78 -0.29 -7.37 0.21
CA THR A 78 -0.68 -7.09 1.59
C THR A 78 -1.14 -5.66 1.75
N VAL A 79 -2.29 -5.46 2.41
CA VAL A 79 -2.87 -4.14 2.67
C VAL A 79 -2.60 -3.73 4.12
N ILE A 80 -1.91 -2.60 4.29
CA ILE A 80 -1.65 -1.98 5.59
C ILE A 80 -2.67 -0.88 5.80
N ARG A 81 -3.48 -0.98 6.85
CA ARG A 81 -4.50 0.02 7.20
C ARG A 81 -3.96 1.01 8.22
N LEU A 82 -3.95 2.27 7.87
CA LEU A 82 -3.61 3.40 8.74
C LEU A 82 -4.89 4.13 9.14
N ARG A 83 -5.32 3.92 10.37
CA ARG A 83 -6.56 4.50 10.89
C ARG A 83 -6.47 6.01 11.00
N GLY A 84 -7.52 6.72 10.57
CA GLY A 84 -7.62 8.17 10.64
C GLY A 84 -6.57 8.93 9.82
N ARG A 85 -5.98 8.30 8.81
CA ARG A 85 -4.98 8.91 7.91
C ARG A 85 -5.47 9.04 6.47
N GLY A 86 -6.74 8.75 6.24
CA GLY A 86 -7.41 8.92 4.95
C GLY A 86 -7.91 10.35 4.72
N GLY A 87 -8.90 10.48 3.87
CA GLY A 87 -9.56 11.76 3.60
C GLY A 87 -10.34 12.29 4.81
N PRO A 88 -10.56 13.62 4.90
CA PRO A 88 -11.38 14.19 5.95
C PRO A 88 -12.82 13.68 5.83
N GLY A 89 -13.47 13.45 6.97
CA GLY A 89 -14.88 13.12 7.03
C GLY A 89 -15.75 14.33 6.71
N ASP A 90 -16.96 14.09 6.22
CA ASP A 90 -17.94 15.14 5.95
C ASP A 90 -18.59 15.62 7.25
N ALA A 91 -18.96 16.90 7.28
CA ALA A 91 -19.74 17.52 8.36
C ALA A 91 -19.20 17.26 9.80
N GLY A 92 -17.88 17.21 9.98
CA GLY A 92 -17.28 16.97 11.29
C GLY A 92 -17.12 15.50 11.68
N ALA A 93 -17.40 14.57 10.77
CA ALA A 93 -17.10 13.15 10.96
C ALA A 93 -15.57 12.92 11.06
N PRO A 94 -15.14 11.85 11.74
CA PRO A 94 -13.73 11.52 11.83
C PRO A 94 -13.11 11.23 10.46
N ASP A 95 -11.80 11.50 10.32
CA ASP A 95 -11.06 11.21 9.11
C ASP A 95 -11.13 9.72 8.76
N GLY A 96 -11.19 9.43 7.46
CA GLY A 96 -11.19 8.07 6.94
C GLY A 96 -9.85 7.35 7.16
N ASP A 97 -9.77 6.11 6.76
CA ASP A 97 -8.55 5.32 6.83
C ASP A 97 -7.79 5.35 5.51
N LEU A 98 -6.47 5.26 5.62
CA LEU A 98 -5.60 5.09 4.47
C LEU A 98 -5.24 3.62 4.33
N LEU A 99 -5.53 3.05 3.18
CA LEU A 99 -5.14 1.69 2.82
C LEU A 99 -3.91 1.75 1.91
N VAL A 100 -2.82 1.12 2.36
CA VAL A 100 -1.55 1.04 1.61
C VAL A 100 -1.37 -0.39 1.15
N GLN A 101 -1.50 -0.63 -0.14
CA GLN A 101 -1.21 -1.93 -0.74
C GLN A 101 0.28 -2.02 -1.05
N VAL A 102 0.92 -3.10 -0.57
CA VAL A 102 2.35 -3.36 -0.78
C VAL A 102 2.53 -4.19 -2.05
N ALA A 103 3.27 -3.65 -3.01
CA ALA A 103 3.75 -4.39 -4.17
C ALA A 103 5.21 -4.78 -3.93
N VAL A 104 5.50 -6.08 -3.99
CA VAL A 104 6.85 -6.61 -3.80
C VAL A 104 7.41 -7.01 -5.16
N GLU A 105 8.53 -6.39 -5.54
CA GLU A 105 9.23 -6.75 -6.77
C GLU A 105 9.92 -8.11 -6.64
N PRO A 106 9.91 -8.95 -7.69
CA PRO A 106 10.61 -10.23 -7.69
C PRO A 106 12.13 -10.02 -7.63
N HIS A 107 12.81 -10.80 -6.80
CA HIS A 107 14.27 -10.76 -6.71
C HIS A 107 14.92 -11.59 -7.83
N LYS A 108 16.09 -11.17 -8.33
CA LYS A 108 16.78 -11.83 -9.45
C LYS A 108 17.13 -13.30 -9.20
N PHE A 109 17.52 -13.64 -7.98
CA PHE A 109 18.03 -14.97 -7.62
C PHE A 109 17.09 -15.75 -6.71
N PHE A 110 16.33 -15.05 -5.85
CA PHE A 110 15.48 -15.69 -4.88
C PHE A 110 14.04 -15.77 -5.36
N LYS A 111 13.50 -16.98 -5.42
CA LYS A 111 12.06 -17.22 -5.56
C LYS A 111 11.48 -17.41 -4.17
N ARG A 112 10.41 -16.68 -3.85
CA ARG A 112 9.75 -16.78 -2.55
C ARG A 112 8.64 -17.84 -2.61
N ASN A 113 8.61 -18.69 -1.60
CA ASN A 113 7.51 -19.61 -1.34
C ASN A 113 7.08 -19.46 0.13
N ASN A 114 6.07 -18.63 0.39
CA ASN A 114 5.63 -18.24 1.73
C ASN A 114 6.78 -17.63 2.57
N SER A 115 7.21 -18.35 3.60
CA SER A 115 8.35 -17.97 4.45
C SER A 115 9.68 -18.54 3.98
N ASP A 116 9.65 -19.48 3.04
CA ASP A 116 10.83 -20.12 2.48
C ASP A 116 11.33 -19.36 1.25
N LEU A 117 12.63 -19.41 1.03
CA LEU A 117 13.27 -18.90 -0.17
C LEU A 117 13.84 -20.07 -0.98
N ILE A 118 13.67 -20.01 -2.27
CA ILE A 118 14.23 -20.97 -3.22
C ILE A 118 15.31 -20.25 -4.02
N LEU A 119 16.49 -20.86 -4.09
CA LEU A 119 17.60 -20.40 -4.89
C LEU A 119 18.11 -21.53 -5.75
N GLU A 120 18.25 -21.29 -7.05
CA GLU A 120 18.87 -22.21 -8.00
C GLU A 120 20.37 -21.87 -8.07
N VAL A 121 21.21 -22.85 -7.80
CA VAL A 121 22.68 -22.67 -7.81
C VAL A 121 23.25 -23.51 -8.93
N PRO A 122 23.86 -22.91 -9.97
CA PRO A 122 24.57 -23.65 -11.00
C PRO A 122 25.84 -24.24 -10.42
N LEU A 123 26.05 -25.56 -10.64
CA LEU A 123 27.27 -26.25 -10.26
C LEU A 123 27.90 -26.91 -11.49
N LEU A 124 29.21 -27.02 -11.48
CA LEU A 124 29.92 -27.81 -12.47
C LEU A 124 29.70 -29.31 -12.21
N PHE A 125 29.69 -30.11 -13.28
CA PHE A 125 29.55 -31.55 -13.15
C PHE A 125 30.62 -32.16 -12.23
N THR A 126 31.87 -31.67 -12.33
CA THR A 126 32.99 -32.09 -11.47
C THR A 126 32.74 -31.81 -9.98
N GLU A 127 32.15 -30.67 -9.66
CA GLU A 127 31.78 -30.30 -8.27
C GLU A 127 30.69 -31.18 -7.71
N ALA A 128 29.73 -31.56 -8.55
CA ALA A 128 28.65 -32.47 -8.16
C ALA A 128 29.13 -33.92 -8.00
N ALA A 129 30.06 -34.35 -8.85
CA ALA A 129 30.62 -35.70 -8.80
C ALA A 129 31.60 -35.93 -7.64
N LEU A 130 32.51 -34.98 -7.41
CA LEU A 130 33.55 -35.08 -6.39
C LEU A 130 33.08 -34.53 -5.02
N GLY A 131 32.03 -33.75 -4.99
CA GLY A 131 31.63 -32.98 -3.86
C GLY A 131 32.34 -31.65 -3.76
N ALA A 132 31.66 -30.62 -3.28
CA ALA A 132 32.18 -29.29 -3.19
C ALA A 132 31.67 -28.53 -1.95
N SER A 133 32.39 -27.48 -1.57
CA SER A 133 31.96 -26.53 -0.58
C SER A 133 31.65 -25.19 -1.28
N VAL A 134 30.36 -24.86 -1.43
CA VAL A 134 29.93 -23.69 -2.17
C VAL A 134 29.45 -22.61 -1.21
N LYS A 135 29.92 -21.38 -1.41
CA LYS A 135 29.40 -20.20 -0.68
C LYS A 135 28.12 -19.72 -1.33
N ILE A 136 27.03 -19.75 -0.57
CA ILE A 136 25.71 -19.39 -1.04
C ILE A 136 25.27 -18.12 -0.33
N PRO A 137 24.78 -17.09 -1.05
CA PRO A 137 24.26 -15.90 -0.44
C PRO A 137 22.91 -16.21 0.24
N THR A 138 22.72 -15.68 1.43
CA THR A 138 21.43 -15.62 2.10
C THR A 138 21.01 -14.15 2.27
N LEU A 139 19.82 -13.88 2.81
CA LEU A 139 19.37 -12.50 3.01
C LEU A 139 20.27 -11.70 3.98
N LYS A 140 20.95 -12.37 4.89
CA LYS A 140 21.75 -11.71 5.94
C LYS A 140 23.26 -11.85 5.74
N LYS A 141 23.72 -13.03 5.27
CA LYS A 141 25.14 -13.39 5.19
C LYS A 141 25.35 -14.48 4.15
N SER A 142 26.59 -14.78 3.81
CA SER A 142 26.90 -15.96 3.00
C SER A 142 27.10 -17.18 3.90
N VAL A 143 26.53 -18.31 3.51
CA VAL A 143 26.65 -19.60 4.21
C VAL A 143 27.38 -20.58 3.31
N THR A 144 28.31 -21.34 3.87
CA THR A 144 28.99 -22.41 3.12
C THR A 144 28.17 -23.70 3.19
N LEU A 145 27.71 -24.18 2.05
CA LEU A 145 27.02 -25.44 1.91
C LEU A 145 28.00 -26.52 1.42
N LYS A 146 28.08 -27.62 2.14
CA LYS A 146 28.84 -28.81 1.70
C LYS A 146 27.94 -29.70 0.87
N ILE A 147 28.33 -29.94 -0.35
CA ILE A 147 27.64 -30.80 -1.31
C ILE A 147 28.34 -32.15 -1.31
N PRO A 148 27.64 -33.26 -0.97
CA PRO A 148 28.24 -34.61 -1.00
C PRO A 148 28.60 -35.01 -2.43
N ALA A 149 29.64 -35.83 -2.56
CA ALA A 149 29.98 -36.44 -3.83
C ALA A 149 28.83 -37.32 -4.37
N GLY A 150 28.65 -37.32 -5.68
CA GLY A 150 27.60 -38.09 -6.33
C GLY A 150 26.21 -37.49 -6.19
N THR A 151 26.11 -36.19 -5.97
CA THR A 151 24.81 -35.49 -5.85
C THR A 151 24.12 -35.41 -7.21
N PRO A 152 22.91 -35.98 -7.37
CA PRO A 152 22.17 -35.91 -8.63
C PRO A 152 21.66 -34.51 -8.90
N SER A 153 21.47 -34.17 -10.18
CA SER A 153 20.86 -32.89 -10.58
C SER A 153 19.44 -32.77 -10.03
N GLY A 154 19.05 -31.55 -9.68
CA GLY A 154 17.71 -31.27 -9.12
C GLY A 154 17.57 -31.56 -7.63
N LYS A 155 18.62 -32.05 -6.94
CA LYS A 155 18.57 -32.29 -5.50
C LYS A 155 18.45 -30.99 -4.73
N THR A 156 17.49 -30.96 -3.78
CA THR A 156 17.21 -29.79 -2.93
C THR A 156 17.88 -29.95 -1.56
N PHE A 157 18.65 -28.94 -1.17
CA PHE A 157 19.23 -28.82 0.16
C PHE A 157 18.52 -27.71 0.94
N LYS A 158 18.18 -27.95 2.21
CA LYS A 158 17.49 -26.97 3.07
C LYS A 158 18.38 -26.47 4.18
N ILE A 159 18.52 -25.15 4.29
CA ILE A 159 19.18 -24.48 5.42
C ILE A 159 18.11 -23.83 6.28
N LYS A 160 17.91 -24.34 7.48
CA LYS A 160 16.90 -23.83 8.41
C LYS A 160 17.30 -22.48 9.00
N GLY A 161 16.33 -21.59 9.20
CA GLY A 161 16.55 -20.32 9.91
C GLY A 161 17.07 -19.15 9.08
N GLU A 162 17.39 -19.35 7.78
CA GLU A 162 17.92 -18.32 6.89
C GLU A 162 16.85 -17.76 5.90
N GLY A 163 15.61 -18.22 5.99
CA GLY A 163 14.49 -17.72 5.19
C GLY A 163 13.92 -16.41 5.70
N ILE A 164 12.74 -16.06 5.22
CA ILE A 164 12.01 -14.86 5.63
C ILE A 164 11.48 -15.07 7.05
N ALA A 165 11.71 -14.10 7.93
CA ALA A 165 11.17 -14.06 9.28
C ALA A 165 9.97 -13.12 9.34
N PRO A 166 8.72 -13.60 9.17
CA PRO A 166 7.54 -12.77 9.37
C PRO A 166 7.45 -12.35 10.84
N GLN A 167 6.84 -11.19 11.07
CA GLN A 167 6.70 -10.66 12.43
C GLN A 167 5.98 -11.66 13.35
N GLY A 168 6.62 -12.03 14.46
CA GLY A 168 6.07 -12.96 15.45
C GLY A 168 6.16 -14.45 15.08
N ARG A 169 6.82 -14.84 14.01
CA ARG A 169 7.04 -16.23 13.59
C ARG A 169 8.51 -16.56 13.45
N ARG A 170 8.83 -17.86 13.54
CA ARG A 170 10.20 -18.33 13.26
C ARG A 170 10.55 -18.11 11.81
N PRO A 171 11.83 -17.77 11.50
CA PRO A 171 12.27 -17.64 10.12
C PRO A 171 12.09 -18.98 9.39
N GLY A 172 11.70 -18.89 8.12
CA GLY A 172 11.59 -20.03 7.23
C GLY A 172 12.97 -20.64 6.89
N ALA A 173 12.98 -21.59 5.99
CA ALA A 173 14.19 -22.21 5.47
C ALA A 173 14.59 -21.59 4.12
N VAL A 174 15.84 -21.67 3.76
CA VAL A 174 16.28 -21.47 2.39
C VAL A 174 16.48 -22.84 1.75
N SER A 175 15.73 -23.09 0.68
CA SER A 175 15.84 -24.31 -0.12
C SER A 175 16.70 -24.03 -1.34
N TYR A 176 17.77 -24.79 -1.51
CA TYR A 176 18.65 -24.69 -2.68
C TYR A 176 18.40 -25.88 -3.59
N THR A 177 18.10 -25.59 -4.84
CA THR A 177 18.01 -26.61 -5.88
C THR A 177 19.26 -26.56 -6.72
N HIS A 178 19.94 -27.68 -6.85
CA HIS A 178 21.11 -27.83 -7.67
C HIS A 178 20.70 -28.13 -9.13
N LEU A 179 21.20 -27.33 -10.05
CA LEU A 179 21.13 -27.56 -11.49
C LEU A 179 22.55 -27.78 -12.01
N THR A 180 22.84 -28.97 -12.57
CA THR A 180 24.04 -29.14 -13.37
C THR A 180 23.84 -28.48 -14.73
N LEU A 181 24.74 -27.58 -15.12
CA LEU A 181 24.77 -27.12 -16.49
C LEU A 181 25.10 -28.30 -17.41
N PRO A 182 24.36 -28.53 -18.51
CA PRO A 182 24.77 -29.49 -19.51
C PRO A 182 26.11 -29.01 -20.06
N THR A 183 27.11 -29.87 -19.96
CA THR A 183 28.41 -29.64 -20.60
C THR A 183 28.20 -29.85 -22.09
N THR A 184 27.90 -28.81 -22.83
CA THR A 184 28.02 -28.83 -24.30
C THR A 184 29.49 -28.88 -24.62
N LEU A 185 30.00 -30.06 -24.84
CA LEU A 185 31.24 -30.28 -25.56
C LEU A 185 30.94 -29.93 -27.02
N SER A 186 31.40 -28.75 -27.46
CA SER A 186 31.58 -28.43 -28.87
C SER A 186 32.96 -28.77 -29.30
#